data_37daf108d79451d6043aab3c4395ae43
#
_entry.id   37daf108d79451d6043aab3c4395ae43
#
_cell.length_a   1.000
_cell.length_b   1.000
_cell.length_c   1.000
_cell.angle_alpha   90.00
_cell.angle_beta   90.00
_cell.angle_gamma   90.00
#
_symmetry.space_group_name_H-M   'P 1'
#
loop_
_entity.id
_entity.type
_entity.pdbx_description
1 polymer ?
#
loop_
_entity_poly.entity_id
_entity_poly.type
_entity_poly.pdbx_seq_one_letter_code
_entity_poly.pdbx_strand_id
1 'polypeptide(L)'
;WVKDSLLFKQDTLAISLTYLYTDTLNQLVSRTDTLNLVSKQKYKKEEPEKKKKKKKKDEEDEPEPTKFLPVNVGAPSSMDVYGSISLTFDEPIARFDSAAIHLKEKVDTLWKDIPFEFEQDSLNLKRFNLYYDWEPGNEYEFSVDSTAFHGIYGLFTDKIKQGFKVRKLEEYASITFLVTGADSTAFVEL
;
A
#
# COMPACT_ATOMS: atom_id res chain seq x y z
N TRP A 1 -6.46 -1.66 -13.24
CA TRP A 1 -6.37 -0.20 -13.09
C TRP A 1 -6.35 0.47 -14.46
N VAL A 2 -7.08 1.59 -14.60
CA VAL A 2 -7.15 2.38 -15.83
C VAL A 2 -6.36 3.67 -15.61
N LYS A 3 -5.26 3.84 -16.32
CA LYS A 3 -4.37 5.03 -16.20
C LYS A 3 -4.84 6.19 -17.07
N ASP A 4 -5.60 5.91 -18.15
CA ASP A 4 -6.12 6.95 -19.05
C ASP A 4 -7.22 7.76 -18.37
N SER A 5 -6.96 9.06 -18.19
CA SER A 5 -7.87 9.99 -17.53
C SER A 5 -9.21 10.20 -18.27
N LEU A 6 -9.26 9.95 -19.58
CA LEU A 6 -10.49 10.05 -20.37
C LEU A 6 -11.39 8.84 -20.14
N LEU A 7 -10.79 7.65 -19.99
CA LEU A 7 -11.54 6.42 -19.74
C LEU A 7 -12.12 6.37 -18.33
N PHE A 8 -11.38 6.77 -17.30
CA PHE A 8 -11.90 6.69 -15.93
C PHE A 8 -12.96 7.75 -15.60
N LYS A 9 -13.05 8.84 -16.38
CA LYS A 9 -14.12 9.85 -16.26
C LYS A 9 -15.45 9.39 -16.85
N GLN A 10 -15.44 8.31 -17.62
CA GLN A 10 -16.67 7.76 -18.20
C GLN A 10 -17.49 7.04 -17.12
N ASP A 11 -18.79 7.21 -17.18
CA ASP A 11 -19.72 6.54 -16.25
C ASP A 11 -19.75 5.02 -16.45
N THR A 12 -19.45 4.57 -17.68
CA THR A 12 -19.46 3.14 -18.06
C THR A 12 -18.24 2.86 -18.92
N LEU A 13 -17.49 1.81 -18.58
CA LEU A 13 -16.37 1.31 -19.34
C LEU A 13 -16.74 -0.05 -19.93
N ALA A 14 -16.76 -0.17 -21.26
CA ALA A 14 -16.95 -1.43 -21.95
C ALA A 14 -15.60 -2.09 -22.23
N ILE A 15 -15.42 -3.32 -21.74
CA ILE A 15 -14.22 -4.12 -21.96
C ILE A 15 -14.60 -5.34 -22.80
N SER A 16 -13.93 -5.51 -23.94
CA SER A 16 -14.06 -6.70 -24.77
C SER A 16 -12.99 -7.71 -24.34
N LEU A 17 -13.43 -8.88 -23.89
CA LEU A 17 -12.57 -9.98 -23.45
C LEU A 17 -12.68 -11.13 -24.45
N THR A 18 -11.58 -11.45 -25.13
CA THR A 18 -11.49 -12.60 -26.04
C THR A 18 -10.65 -13.68 -25.39
N TYR A 19 -11.21 -14.87 -25.28
CA TYR A 19 -10.56 -16.03 -24.65
C TYR A 19 -10.93 -17.33 -25.37
N LEU A 20 -10.11 -18.37 -25.15
CA LEU A 20 -10.39 -19.71 -25.64
C LEU A 20 -11.21 -20.48 -24.60
N TYR A 21 -12.29 -21.09 -25.01
CA TYR A 21 -13.05 -21.99 -24.16
C TYR A 21 -13.29 -23.33 -24.87
N THR A 22 -13.49 -24.40 -24.12
CA THR A 22 -13.78 -25.73 -24.66
C THR A 22 -15.26 -25.83 -24.94
N ASP A 23 -15.60 -26.16 -26.20
CA ASP A 23 -16.98 -26.37 -26.63
C ASP A 23 -17.52 -27.77 -26.25
N THR A 24 -18.77 -28.07 -26.64
CA THR A 24 -19.42 -29.34 -26.35
C THR A 24 -18.78 -30.54 -27.07
N LEU A 25 -17.94 -30.30 -28.09
CA LEU A 25 -17.14 -31.27 -28.81
C LEU A 25 -15.71 -31.40 -28.31
N ASN A 26 -15.43 -30.81 -27.15
CA ASN A 26 -14.10 -30.78 -26.51
C ASN A 26 -13.01 -30.09 -27.36
N GLN A 27 -13.41 -29.13 -28.22
CA GLN A 27 -12.52 -28.31 -29.04
C GLN A 27 -12.37 -26.91 -28.45
N LEU A 28 -11.15 -26.33 -28.54
CA LEU A 28 -10.89 -24.97 -28.13
C LEU A 28 -11.39 -24.00 -29.21
N VAL A 29 -12.39 -23.20 -28.88
CA VAL A 29 -12.95 -22.17 -29.75
C VAL A 29 -12.78 -20.80 -29.10
N SER A 30 -12.57 -19.77 -29.92
CA SER A 30 -12.47 -18.39 -29.47
C SER A 30 -13.84 -17.81 -29.16
N ARG A 31 -13.99 -17.20 -27.98
CA ARG A 31 -15.21 -16.51 -27.58
C ARG A 31 -14.85 -15.09 -27.15
N THR A 32 -15.72 -14.14 -27.53
CA THR A 32 -15.60 -12.75 -27.13
C THR A 32 -16.83 -12.34 -26.33
N ASP A 33 -16.60 -11.90 -25.08
CA ASP A 33 -17.61 -11.36 -24.19
C ASP A 33 -17.34 -9.88 -23.92
N THR A 34 -18.41 -9.06 -23.81
CA THR A 34 -18.29 -7.65 -23.44
C THR A 34 -18.73 -7.45 -22.02
N LEU A 35 -17.82 -6.92 -21.19
CA LEU A 35 -18.06 -6.57 -19.80
C LEU A 35 -18.30 -5.05 -19.69
N ASN A 36 -19.44 -4.65 -19.17
CA ASN A 36 -19.76 -3.25 -18.92
C ASN A 36 -19.54 -2.94 -17.44
N LEU A 37 -18.48 -2.20 -17.13
CA LEU A 37 -18.15 -1.74 -15.78
C LEU A 37 -18.77 -0.36 -15.56
N VAL A 38 -19.60 -0.22 -14.54
CA VAL A 38 -20.28 1.04 -14.19
C VAL A 38 -19.63 1.65 -12.95
N SER A 39 -19.39 2.98 -12.97
CA SER A 39 -18.80 3.69 -11.84
C SER A 39 -19.66 3.57 -10.59
N LYS A 40 -19.04 3.21 -9.44
CA LYS A 40 -19.73 3.13 -8.14
C LYS A 40 -20.33 4.46 -7.67
N GLN A 41 -19.88 5.58 -8.19
CA GLN A 41 -20.38 6.91 -7.79
C GLN A 41 -21.83 7.13 -8.20
N LYS A 42 -22.33 6.44 -9.24
CA LYS A 42 -23.76 6.51 -9.64
C LYS A 42 -24.71 5.83 -8.66
N TYR A 43 -24.27 4.79 -7.96
CA TYR A 43 -25.13 4.05 -7.03
C TYR A 43 -25.40 4.78 -5.71
N LYS A 44 -24.68 5.86 -5.40
CA LYS A 44 -24.91 6.68 -4.19
C LYS A 44 -25.98 7.77 -4.36
N LYS A 45 -26.51 7.99 -5.56
CA LYS A 45 -27.46 9.09 -5.84
C LYS A 45 -28.94 8.73 -5.70
N GLU A 46 -29.32 7.49 -5.41
CA GLU A 46 -30.71 7.05 -5.35
C GLU A 46 -31.17 6.53 -3.96
N GLU A 47 -30.58 7.03 -2.87
CA GLU A 47 -31.29 6.91 -1.59
C GLU A 47 -32.26 8.07 -1.46
N PRO A 48 -33.59 7.82 -1.22
CA PRO A 48 -34.58 8.89 -1.12
C PRO A 48 -34.27 9.77 0.10
N GLU A 49 -34.04 11.05 -0.17
CA GLU A 49 -33.89 12.09 0.84
C GLU A 49 -35.13 12.07 1.78
N LYS A 50 -34.98 11.50 2.96
CA LYS A 50 -35.86 11.79 4.08
C LYS A 50 -35.62 13.23 4.51
N LYS A 51 -36.59 14.09 4.10
CA LYS A 51 -36.71 15.48 4.47
C LYS A 51 -36.35 15.71 5.95
N LYS A 52 -35.22 16.35 6.21
CA LYS A 52 -35.02 17.14 7.43
C LYS A 52 -35.01 18.62 7.05
N LYS A 53 -36.16 19.25 7.23
CA LYS A 53 -36.31 20.71 7.29
C LYS A 53 -35.59 21.25 8.52
N LYS A 54 -34.86 22.37 8.31
CA LYS A 54 -34.41 23.45 9.22
C LYS A 54 -32.88 23.42 9.47
N LYS A 55 -32.15 24.41 8.99
CA LYS A 55 -32.05 25.81 9.29
C LYS A 55 -31.05 26.44 8.32
N LYS A 56 -31.44 27.47 7.60
CA LYS A 56 -30.52 28.42 6.98
C LYS A 56 -29.82 29.16 8.11
N LYS A 57 -28.52 29.07 8.13
CA LYS A 57 -27.61 30.03 8.73
C LYS A 57 -26.42 30.13 7.78
N ASP A 58 -26.05 31.34 7.46
CA ASP A 58 -24.99 31.77 6.61
C ASP A 58 -23.74 30.90 6.84
N GLU A 59 -23.41 30.04 5.88
CA GLU A 59 -22.15 29.34 5.81
C GLU A 59 -21.30 30.07 4.78
N GLU A 60 -20.32 30.82 5.27
CA GLU A 60 -19.13 31.17 4.54
C GLU A 60 -18.59 29.90 3.89
N ASP A 61 -18.15 29.99 2.62
CA ASP A 61 -17.50 28.91 1.87
C ASP A 61 -16.29 28.38 2.67
N GLU A 62 -16.51 27.38 3.51
CA GLU A 62 -15.40 26.58 4.03
C GLU A 62 -14.79 25.80 2.87
N PRO A 63 -13.49 25.91 2.63
CA PRO A 63 -12.83 25.15 1.58
C PRO A 63 -13.09 23.65 1.79
N GLU A 64 -13.53 22.97 0.73
CA GLU A 64 -13.76 21.52 0.79
C GLU A 64 -12.48 20.83 1.34
N PRO A 65 -12.64 19.90 2.31
CA PRO A 65 -11.47 19.25 2.91
C PRO A 65 -10.65 18.55 1.82
N THR A 66 -9.37 18.85 1.78
CA THR A 66 -8.43 18.25 0.83
C THR A 66 -8.44 16.73 1.01
N LYS A 67 -8.83 15.99 -0.02
CA LYS A 67 -8.82 14.52 0.00
C LYS A 67 -7.41 14.05 -0.30
N PHE A 68 -6.76 13.48 0.68
CA PHE A 68 -5.45 12.86 0.52
C PHE A 68 -5.55 11.44 -0.02
N LEU A 69 -4.47 10.97 -0.61
CA LEU A 69 -4.31 9.58 -1.01
C LEU A 69 -4.22 8.70 0.24
N PRO A 70 -5.17 7.77 0.45
CA PRO A 70 -5.11 6.88 1.60
C PRO A 70 -3.90 5.95 1.52
N VAL A 71 -3.19 5.83 2.64
CA VAL A 71 -2.04 4.96 2.79
C VAL A 71 -2.13 4.19 4.11
N ASN A 72 -1.84 2.90 4.04
CA ASN A 72 -1.67 2.05 5.21
C ASN A 72 -0.18 1.82 5.44
N VAL A 73 0.31 2.22 6.60
CA VAL A 73 1.70 2.07 7.01
C VAL A 73 1.83 0.80 7.85
N GLY A 74 2.45 -0.20 7.29
CA GLY A 74 2.78 -1.45 7.99
C GLY A 74 4.09 -1.32 8.77
N ALA A 75 4.09 -0.47 9.80
CA ALA A 75 5.18 -0.30 10.74
C ALA A 75 4.65 -0.57 12.15
N PRO A 76 4.92 -1.74 12.76
CA PRO A 76 4.51 -2.02 14.12
C PRO A 76 5.28 -1.15 15.11
N SER A 77 4.69 -0.83 16.27
CA SER A 77 5.37 -0.07 17.34
C SER A 77 6.60 -0.80 17.92
N SER A 78 6.60 -2.13 17.82
CA SER A 78 7.73 -3.00 18.14
C SER A 78 8.03 -3.86 16.92
N MET A 79 9.19 -3.66 16.32
CA MET A 79 9.61 -4.31 15.09
C MET A 79 10.61 -5.43 15.37
N ASP A 80 10.54 -6.51 14.61
CA ASP A 80 11.56 -7.55 14.61
C ASP A 80 12.82 -7.11 13.87
N VAL A 81 14.00 -7.63 14.26
CA VAL A 81 15.28 -7.32 13.61
C VAL A 81 15.33 -7.66 12.12
N TYR A 82 14.48 -8.58 11.67
CA TYR A 82 14.33 -8.96 10.24
C TYR A 82 13.07 -8.35 9.60
N GLY A 83 12.42 -7.42 10.29
CA GLY A 83 11.20 -6.78 9.81
C GLY A 83 11.47 -5.77 8.70
N SER A 84 10.42 -5.38 8.00
CA SER A 84 10.45 -4.30 7.01
C SER A 84 9.25 -3.37 7.22
N ILE A 85 9.38 -2.11 6.80
CA ILE A 85 8.25 -1.18 6.76
C ILE A 85 7.59 -1.31 5.40
N SER A 86 6.27 -1.44 5.38
CA SER A 86 5.52 -1.45 4.12
C SER A 86 4.53 -0.29 4.06
N LEU A 87 4.47 0.35 2.90
CA LEU A 87 3.43 1.34 2.56
C LEU A 87 2.49 0.71 1.54
N THR A 88 1.20 0.66 1.85
CA THR A 88 0.20 0.15 0.92
C THR A 88 -0.83 1.24 0.62
N PHE A 89 -0.97 1.59 -0.65
CA PHE A 89 -1.86 2.64 -1.14
C PHE A 89 -3.16 2.06 -1.71
N ASP A 90 -4.22 2.83 -1.71
CA ASP A 90 -5.52 2.41 -2.28
C ASP A 90 -5.47 2.35 -3.81
N GLU A 91 -4.59 3.12 -4.46
CA GLU A 91 -4.39 3.13 -5.91
C GLU A 91 -2.91 3.00 -6.27
N PRO A 92 -2.57 2.57 -7.49
CA PRO A 92 -1.19 2.56 -7.96
C PRO A 92 -0.56 3.94 -7.96
N ILE A 93 0.73 4.00 -7.68
CA ILE A 93 1.50 5.24 -7.64
C ILE A 93 2.01 5.58 -9.04
N ALA A 94 1.70 6.79 -9.51
CA ALA A 94 2.17 7.31 -10.80
C ALA A 94 3.59 7.85 -10.70
N ARG A 95 3.93 8.50 -9.58
CA ARG A 95 5.27 9.03 -9.29
C ARG A 95 5.46 9.16 -7.79
N PHE A 96 6.70 9.10 -7.35
CA PHE A 96 7.08 9.41 -5.98
C PHE A 96 8.41 10.13 -5.96
N ASP A 97 8.66 10.88 -4.88
CA ASP A 97 9.91 11.56 -4.61
C ASP A 97 10.65 10.85 -3.47
N SER A 98 11.74 10.17 -3.80
CA SER A 98 12.55 9.45 -2.81
C SER A 98 13.26 10.39 -1.82
N ALA A 99 13.53 11.64 -2.20
CA ALA A 99 14.15 12.62 -1.33
C ALA A 99 13.20 13.12 -0.21
N ALA A 100 11.90 12.91 -0.38
CA ALA A 100 10.87 13.25 0.61
C ALA A 100 10.57 12.09 1.60
N ILE A 101 11.35 11.01 1.56
CA ILE A 101 11.22 9.85 2.44
C ILE A 101 12.44 9.82 3.35
N HIS A 102 12.22 9.75 4.65
CA HIS A 102 13.27 9.83 5.65
C HIS A 102 13.17 8.69 6.65
N LEU A 103 14.34 8.14 6.99
CA LEU A 103 14.49 7.22 8.11
C LEU A 103 15.53 7.79 9.06
N LYS A 104 15.18 7.86 10.33
CA LYS A 104 16.06 8.39 11.38
C LYS A 104 16.24 7.36 12.48
N GLU A 105 17.45 7.28 12.97
CA GLU A 105 17.83 6.52 14.15
C GLU A 105 18.05 7.45 15.32
N LYS A 106 17.65 7.02 16.50
CA LYS A 106 17.90 7.76 17.73
C LYS A 106 19.22 7.32 18.35
N VAL A 107 20.20 8.20 18.28
CA VAL A 107 21.51 8.01 18.94
C VAL A 107 21.54 8.90 20.17
N ASP A 108 21.57 8.31 21.36
CA ASP A 108 21.40 8.98 22.65
C ASP A 108 20.09 9.79 22.72
N THR A 109 20.16 11.11 22.51
CA THR A 109 19.01 12.01 22.54
C THR A 109 18.72 12.67 21.19
N LEU A 110 19.55 12.42 20.17
CA LEU A 110 19.46 13.07 18.87
C LEU A 110 18.98 12.10 17.78
N TRP A 111 18.20 12.63 16.88
CA TRP A 111 17.78 11.91 15.68
C TRP A 111 18.78 12.14 14.55
N LYS A 112 19.30 11.06 13.96
CA LYS A 112 20.25 11.08 12.86
C LYS A 112 19.62 10.42 11.64
N ASP A 113 19.69 11.08 10.48
CA ASP A 113 19.28 10.48 9.21
C ASP A 113 20.23 9.34 8.82
N ILE A 114 19.65 8.22 8.41
CA ILE A 114 20.35 7.01 8.01
C ILE A 114 19.93 6.58 6.60
N PRO A 115 20.85 5.99 5.81
CA PRO A 115 20.53 5.45 4.49
C PRO A 115 19.67 4.19 4.64
N PHE A 116 18.79 3.95 3.67
CA PHE A 116 17.91 2.79 3.63
C PHE A 116 17.62 2.38 2.17
N GLU A 117 17.14 1.17 1.96
CA GLU A 117 16.65 0.70 0.67
C GLU A 117 15.13 0.87 0.60
N PHE A 118 14.64 1.42 -0.51
CA PHE A 118 13.22 1.68 -0.71
C PHE A 118 12.81 1.25 -2.11
N GLU A 119 11.93 0.24 -2.19
CA GLU A 119 11.56 -0.40 -3.44
C GLU A 119 10.04 -0.54 -3.60
N GLN A 120 9.59 -0.42 -4.85
CA GLN A 120 8.22 -0.79 -5.20
C GLN A 120 8.13 -2.30 -5.40
N ASP A 121 7.10 -2.91 -4.83
CA ASP A 121 6.82 -4.34 -5.03
C ASP A 121 6.52 -4.63 -6.50
N SER A 122 7.28 -5.55 -7.10
CA SER A 122 7.18 -5.91 -8.51
C SER A 122 5.83 -6.55 -8.88
N LEU A 123 5.17 -7.20 -7.92
CA LEU A 123 3.87 -7.87 -8.11
C LEU A 123 2.70 -6.97 -7.70
N ASN A 124 2.94 -5.96 -6.87
CA ASN A 124 1.90 -5.07 -6.39
C ASN A 124 2.29 -3.59 -6.49
N LEU A 125 1.91 -2.94 -7.59
CA LEU A 125 2.20 -1.53 -7.88
C LEU A 125 1.65 -0.53 -6.85
N LYS A 126 0.89 -0.98 -5.87
CA LYS A 126 0.36 -0.18 -4.76
C LYS A 126 1.20 -0.31 -3.50
N ARG A 127 2.21 -1.18 -3.50
CA ARG A 127 3.00 -1.49 -2.31
C ARG A 127 4.45 -1.07 -2.51
N PHE A 128 5.00 -0.47 -1.46
CA PHE A 128 6.42 -0.14 -1.35
C PHE A 128 6.94 -0.74 -0.06
N ASN A 129 8.18 -1.19 -0.08
CA ASN A 129 8.85 -1.76 1.07
C ASN A 129 10.14 -0.98 1.35
N LEU A 130 10.39 -0.75 2.63
CA LEU A 130 11.63 -0.18 3.12
C LEU A 130 12.39 -1.26 3.88
N TYR A 131 13.65 -1.45 3.52
CA TYR A 131 14.57 -2.40 4.12
C TYR A 131 15.73 -1.65 4.77
N TYR A 132 16.11 -2.12 5.92
CA TYR A 132 17.26 -1.63 6.66
C TYR A 132 17.76 -2.73 7.61
N ASP A 133 19.06 -2.76 7.90
CA ASP A 133 19.65 -3.66 8.87
C ASP A 133 19.43 -3.10 10.27
N TRP A 134 18.28 -3.45 10.87
CA TRP A 134 17.83 -2.90 12.14
C TRP A 134 18.74 -3.31 13.30
N GLU A 135 19.22 -2.32 14.05
CA GLU A 135 19.98 -2.59 15.27
C GLU A 135 19.05 -2.93 16.45
N PRO A 136 19.27 -4.11 17.13
CA PRO A 136 18.42 -4.54 18.23
C PRO A 136 18.39 -3.54 19.37
N GLY A 137 17.18 -3.20 19.82
CA GLY A 137 16.95 -2.31 20.95
C GLY A 137 16.93 -0.82 20.63
N ASN A 138 17.29 -0.40 19.41
CA ASN A 138 17.30 0.98 18.98
C ASN A 138 15.89 1.49 18.65
N GLU A 139 15.74 2.81 18.70
CA GLU A 139 14.50 3.51 18.33
C GLU A 139 14.69 4.21 16.99
N TYR A 140 13.66 4.11 16.13
CA TYR A 140 13.66 4.65 14.78
C TYR A 140 12.42 5.50 14.53
N GLU A 141 12.53 6.43 13.60
CA GLU A 141 11.46 7.27 13.13
C GLU A 141 11.43 7.25 11.60
N PHE A 142 10.38 6.72 11.04
CA PHE A 142 10.08 6.79 9.62
C PHE A 142 9.17 7.98 9.34
N SER A 143 9.49 8.78 8.33
CA SER A 143 8.63 9.87 7.92
C SER A 143 8.62 10.07 6.41
N VAL A 144 7.47 10.53 5.91
CA VAL A 144 7.24 10.87 4.51
C VAL A 144 6.65 12.28 4.49
N ASP A 145 7.23 13.17 3.71
CA ASP A 145 6.71 14.52 3.57
C ASP A 145 5.41 14.55 2.76
N SER A 146 4.63 15.60 2.94
CA SER A 146 3.42 15.82 2.16
C SER A 146 3.75 15.88 0.66
N THR A 147 2.87 15.34 -0.18
CA THR A 147 3.04 15.28 -1.64
C THR A 147 4.14 14.35 -2.16
N ALA A 148 4.80 13.57 -1.31
CA ALA A 148 5.85 12.63 -1.72
C ALA A 148 5.36 11.56 -2.72
N PHE A 149 4.14 11.10 -2.57
CA PHE A 149 3.52 10.13 -3.47
C PHE A 149 2.32 10.72 -4.19
N HIS A 150 2.22 10.47 -5.48
CA HIS A 150 1.08 10.85 -6.31
C HIS A 150 0.47 9.60 -6.94
N GLY A 151 -0.81 9.41 -6.70
CA GLY A 151 -1.60 8.35 -7.31
C GLY A 151 -1.96 8.63 -8.77
N ILE A 152 -2.39 7.59 -9.47
CA ILE A 152 -2.76 7.70 -10.89
C ILE A 152 -4.01 8.57 -11.13
N TYR A 153 -4.82 8.81 -10.11
CA TYR A 153 -6.03 9.65 -10.19
C TYR A 153 -5.83 11.08 -9.68
N GLY A 154 -4.57 11.45 -9.38
CA GLY A 154 -4.19 12.82 -9.04
C GLY A 154 -4.26 13.15 -7.55
N LEU A 155 -4.60 12.19 -6.69
CA LEU A 155 -4.47 12.35 -5.25
C LEU A 155 -2.99 12.29 -4.85
N PHE A 156 -2.66 12.93 -3.74
CA PHE A 156 -1.31 12.90 -3.17
C PHE A 156 -1.36 12.60 -1.67
N THR A 157 -0.25 12.11 -1.12
CA THR A 157 -0.14 11.78 0.31
C THR A 157 -0.07 13.02 1.17
N ASP A 158 -0.67 12.92 2.35
CA ASP A 158 -0.36 13.81 3.46
C ASP A 158 0.95 13.38 4.14
N LYS A 159 1.43 14.18 5.08
CA LYS A 159 2.61 13.87 5.87
C LYS A 159 2.39 12.63 6.73
N ILE A 160 3.35 11.71 6.69
CA ILE A 160 3.36 10.50 7.50
C ILE A 160 4.52 10.58 8.48
N LYS A 161 4.27 10.17 9.71
CA LYS A 161 5.32 10.06 10.73
C LYS A 161 5.01 8.88 11.65
N GLN A 162 5.94 7.92 11.73
CA GLN A 162 5.79 6.71 12.51
C GLN A 162 7.08 6.41 13.27
N GLY A 163 7.00 6.44 14.61
CA GLY A 163 8.07 5.97 15.48
C GLY A 163 7.88 4.50 15.84
N PHE A 164 8.97 3.76 15.96
CA PHE A 164 8.97 2.36 16.38
C PHE A 164 10.28 2.03 17.07
N LYS A 165 10.27 0.89 17.79
CA LYS A 165 11.45 0.35 18.47
C LYS A 165 11.72 -1.06 17.96
N VAL A 166 12.99 -1.38 17.73
CA VAL A 166 13.40 -2.74 17.39
C VAL A 166 13.57 -3.57 18.66
N ARG A 167 13.11 -4.81 18.62
CA ARG A 167 13.23 -5.77 19.73
C ARG A 167 14.69 -6.02 20.07
N LYS A 168 14.97 -6.22 21.35
CA LYS A 168 16.30 -6.62 21.81
C LYS A 168 16.52 -8.11 21.52
N LEU A 169 17.78 -8.51 21.34
CA LEU A 169 18.14 -9.91 21.12
C LEU A 169 17.69 -10.83 22.28
N GLU A 170 17.61 -10.30 23.49
CA GLU A 170 17.14 -11.03 24.68
C GLU A 170 15.64 -11.41 24.62
N GLU A 171 14.88 -10.78 23.72
CA GLU A 171 13.46 -11.06 23.49
C GLU A 171 13.24 -12.24 22.53
N TYR A 172 14.31 -12.77 21.92
CA TYR A 172 14.26 -13.90 21.00
C TYR A 172 14.68 -15.20 21.69
N ALA A 173 14.03 -16.31 21.30
CA ALA A 173 14.43 -17.63 21.72
C ALA A 173 15.39 -18.26 20.71
N SER A 174 16.34 -19.04 21.19
CA SER A 174 17.18 -19.89 20.35
C SER A 174 16.64 -21.31 20.38
N ILE A 175 16.47 -21.93 19.20
CA ILE A 175 16.08 -23.32 19.06
C ILE A 175 17.26 -24.07 18.46
N THR A 176 17.75 -25.11 19.16
CA THR A 176 18.80 -25.99 18.65
C THR A 176 18.17 -27.29 18.17
N PHE A 177 18.33 -27.60 16.89
CA PHE A 177 17.92 -28.89 16.31
C PHE A 177 19.13 -29.82 16.27
N LEU A 178 19.01 -31.00 16.89
CA LEU A 178 19.99 -32.07 16.78
C LEU A 178 19.43 -33.14 15.83
N VAL A 179 19.98 -33.16 14.59
CA VAL A 179 19.62 -34.15 13.58
C VAL A 179 20.64 -35.27 13.61
N THR A 180 20.17 -36.50 13.86
CA THR A 180 20.99 -37.71 13.89
C THR A 180 20.54 -38.67 12.80
N GLY A 181 21.48 -39.42 12.20
CA GLY A 181 21.16 -40.42 11.19
C GLY A 181 20.91 -39.87 9.79
N ALA A 182 21.15 -38.57 9.56
CA ALA A 182 21.08 -37.98 8.24
C ALA A 182 22.35 -38.35 7.43
N ASP A 183 22.17 -38.66 6.15
CA ASP A 183 23.29 -38.87 5.22
C ASP A 183 23.72 -37.55 4.57
N SER A 184 24.78 -37.61 3.73
CA SER A 184 25.34 -36.42 3.08
C SER A 184 24.45 -35.76 2.03
N THR A 185 23.30 -36.38 1.70
CA THR A 185 22.33 -35.89 0.74
C THR A 185 21.09 -35.24 1.42
N ALA A 186 20.99 -35.38 2.76
CA ALA A 186 19.91 -34.79 3.50
C ALA A 186 20.07 -33.27 3.61
N PHE A 187 18.98 -32.54 3.47
CA PHE A 187 18.88 -31.12 3.77
C PHE A 187 17.76 -30.86 4.76
N VAL A 188 17.91 -29.81 5.53
CA VAL A 188 16.90 -29.36 6.50
C VAL A 188 16.32 -28.05 5.99
N GLU A 189 15.01 -28.03 5.82
CA GLU A 189 14.26 -26.83 5.51
C GLU A 189 13.55 -26.34 6.78
N LEU A 190 13.68 -25.03 7.09
CA LEU A 190 13.11 -24.38 8.28
C LEU A 190 12.07 -23.35 7.86
#